data_d8d45e29da4396f1e7d526e30b918566
#
_entry.id   d8d45e29da4396f1e7d526e30b918566
#
_cell.length_a   1.000
_cell.length_b   1.000
_cell.length_c   1.000
_cell.angle_alpha   90.00
_cell.angle_beta   90.00
_cell.angle_gamma   90.00
#
_symmetry.space_group_name_H-M   'P 1'
#
loop_
_entity.id
_entity.type
_entity.pdbx_description
1 polymer ?
#
loop_
_entity_poly.entity_id
_entity_poly.type
_entity_poly.pdbx_seq_one_letter_code
_entity_poly.pdbx_strand_id
1 'polypeptide(L)'
;MVREGDEETVGGETAQRILIVDDAPLNRAILREMLGDTFQLAEAADGAECMAQLEKYGTDIALVLLDMIMPGMDGIRVLEEMQRRELLDDIPVIMITADTSADSMSHAYELGVAYYIERPFDVQVVRRRVMNTVKLYARQRRLHGFTG
;
A
#
# COMPACT_ATOMS: atom_id res chain seq x y z
N MET A 1 21.09 -2.54 -24.77
CA MET A 1 20.63 -1.42 -23.94
C MET A 1 19.53 -1.87 -23.01
N VAL A 2 19.64 -1.46 -21.81
CA VAL A 2 18.60 -1.79 -20.85
C VAL A 2 17.41 -0.91 -21.12
N ARG A 3 16.29 -1.52 -21.33
CA ARG A 3 15.05 -0.79 -21.50
C ARG A 3 14.37 -0.68 -20.16
N GLU A 4 13.34 0.13 -20.14
CA GLU A 4 12.59 0.27 -18.90
C GLU A 4 12.05 -1.06 -18.43
N GLY A 5 11.64 -1.91 -19.34
CA GLY A 5 11.15 -3.22 -18.96
C GLY A 5 12.18 -4.05 -18.26
N ASP A 6 13.42 -3.97 -18.71
CA ASP A 6 14.50 -4.73 -18.07
C ASP A 6 14.79 -4.19 -16.70
N GLU A 7 14.72 -2.87 -16.55
CA GLU A 7 14.97 -2.26 -15.27
C GLU A 7 13.88 -2.57 -14.26
N GLU A 8 12.71 -2.93 -14.76
CA GLU A 8 11.60 -3.24 -13.90
C GLU A 8 11.66 -4.63 -13.31
N THR A 9 12.65 -5.41 -13.68
CA THR A 9 12.80 -6.74 -13.12
C THR A 9 14.08 -6.83 -12.35
N VAL A 10 13.99 -7.38 -11.15
CA VAL A 10 15.15 -7.60 -10.30
C VAL A 10 15.07 -9.04 -9.82
N GLY A 11 16.04 -9.85 -10.25
CA GLY A 11 16.05 -11.24 -9.86
C GLY A 11 14.81 -12.01 -10.34
N GLY A 12 14.27 -11.60 -11.48
CA GLY A 12 13.09 -12.24 -12.05
C GLY A 12 11.78 -11.67 -11.56
N GLU A 13 11.82 -10.64 -10.74
CA GLU A 13 10.61 -10.02 -10.22
C GLU A 13 10.30 -8.75 -10.99
N THR A 14 9.02 -8.52 -11.23
CA THR A 14 8.60 -7.28 -11.87
C THR A 14 8.75 -6.12 -10.90
N ALA A 15 8.89 -4.92 -11.46
CA ALA A 15 8.91 -3.71 -10.65
C ALA A 15 7.63 -3.60 -9.85
N GLN A 16 7.76 -3.06 -8.66
CA GLN A 16 6.65 -3.02 -7.71
C GLN A 16 6.10 -1.61 -7.62
N ARG A 17 4.79 -1.53 -7.53
CA ARG A 17 4.07 -0.27 -7.48
C ARG A 17 3.45 -0.09 -6.12
N ILE A 18 3.64 1.10 -5.55
CA ILE A 18 3.00 1.48 -4.28
C ILE A 18 1.83 2.40 -4.61
N LEU A 19 0.68 2.11 -4.05
CA LEU A 19 -0.50 2.94 -4.19
C LEU A 19 -0.62 3.83 -2.97
N ILE A 20 -0.55 5.14 -3.17
CA ILE A 20 -0.62 6.14 -2.11
C ILE A 20 -2.02 6.72 -2.10
N VAL A 21 -2.73 6.53 -0.99
CA VAL A 21 -4.14 6.94 -0.86
C VAL A 21 -4.27 7.95 0.27
N ASP A 22 -4.49 9.20 -0.09
CA ASP A 22 -4.60 10.30 0.88
C ASP A 22 -5.30 11.45 0.16
N ASP A 23 -6.28 12.08 0.81
CA ASP A 23 -7.00 13.18 0.17
C ASP A 23 -6.21 14.49 0.13
N ALA A 24 -5.14 14.60 0.89
CA ALA A 24 -4.32 15.82 0.91
C ALA A 24 -3.19 15.71 -0.12
N PRO A 25 -3.18 16.59 -1.14
CA PRO A 25 -2.12 16.55 -2.15
C PRO A 25 -0.72 16.68 -1.57
N LEU A 26 -0.57 17.49 -0.51
CA LEU A 26 0.74 17.67 0.10
C LEU A 26 1.24 16.37 0.72
N ASN A 27 0.36 15.65 1.39
CA ASN A 27 0.75 14.36 1.98
C ASN A 27 1.16 13.37 0.92
N ARG A 28 0.42 13.31 -0.19
CA ARG A 28 0.80 12.43 -1.30
C ARG A 28 2.15 12.82 -1.87
N ALA A 29 2.42 14.13 -1.98
CA ALA A 29 3.70 14.61 -2.50
C ALA A 29 4.87 14.19 -1.62
N ILE A 30 4.70 14.26 -0.31
CA ILE A 30 5.73 13.84 0.63
C ILE A 30 6.04 12.35 0.48
N LEU A 31 5.00 11.54 0.40
CA LEU A 31 5.18 10.10 0.26
C LEU A 31 5.76 9.74 -1.10
N ARG A 32 5.34 10.45 -2.15
CA ARG A 32 5.88 10.24 -3.49
C ARG A 32 7.36 10.54 -3.53
N GLU A 33 7.78 11.65 -2.91
CA GLU A 33 9.19 12.00 -2.86
C GLU A 33 10.01 10.93 -2.11
N MET A 34 9.43 10.42 -1.05
CA MET A 34 10.11 9.43 -0.21
C MET A 34 10.32 8.10 -0.93
N LEU A 35 9.37 7.69 -1.76
CA LEU A 35 9.34 6.33 -2.31
C LEU A 35 9.65 6.26 -3.80
N GLY A 36 9.61 7.38 -4.49
CA GLY A 36 9.62 7.37 -5.95
C GLY A 36 10.92 6.93 -6.59
N ASP A 37 12.03 6.97 -5.86
CA ASP A 37 13.31 6.51 -6.40
C ASP A 37 13.47 4.99 -6.30
N THR A 38 12.60 4.34 -5.54
CA THR A 38 12.70 2.89 -5.32
C THR A 38 11.55 2.13 -5.97
N PHE A 39 10.36 2.75 -6.01
CA PHE A 39 9.14 2.07 -6.46
C PHE A 39 8.46 2.88 -7.55
N GLN A 40 7.70 2.20 -8.39
CA GLN A 40 6.69 2.87 -9.21
C GLN A 40 5.54 3.25 -8.30
N LEU A 41 4.81 4.30 -8.67
CA LEU A 41 3.78 4.84 -7.80
C LEU A 41 2.46 4.99 -8.54
N ALA A 42 1.38 4.87 -7.79
CA ALA A 42 0.05 5.29 -8.21
C ALA A 42 -0.54 6.07 -7.05
N GLU A 43 -1.48 6.95 -7.32
CA GLU A 43 -2.06 7.81 -6.29
C GLU A 43 -3.56 7.80 -6.39
N ALA A 44 -4.21 7.96 -5.24
CA ALA A 44 -5.65 8.09 -5.17
C ALA A 44 -5.97 9.13 -4.10
N ALA A 45 -6.96 9.96 -4.37
CA ALA A 45 -7.35 11.03 -3.46
C ALA A 45 -8.48 10.61 -2.52
N ASP A 46 -9.11 9.48 -2.79
CA ASP A 46 -10.19 8.98 -1.93
C ASP A 46 -10.34 7.48 -2.12
N GLY A 47 -11.28 6.90 -1.37
CA GLY A 47 -11.46 5.46 -1.40
C GLY A 47 -11.97 4.92 -2.73
N ALA A 48 -12.82 5.68 -3.41
CA ALA A 48 -13.32 5.24 -4.71
C ALA A 48 -12.20 5.18 -5.74
N GLU A 49 -11.32 6.21 -5.76
CA GLU A 49 -10.15 6.17 -6.63
C GLU A 49 -9.21 5.04 -6.25
N CYS A 50 -9.08 4.77 -4.96
CA CYS A 50 -8.26 3.66 -4.49
C CYS A 50 -8.74 2.34 -5.09
N MET A 51 -10.03 2.08 -5.00
CA MET A 51 -10.58 0.84 -5.55
C MET A 51 -10.42 0.78 -7.07
N ALA A 52 -10.56 1.91 -7.76
CA ALA A 52 -10.35 1.97 -9.20
C ALA A 52 -8.90 1.64 -9.56
N GLN A 53 -7.95 2.14 -8.80
CA GLN A 53 -6.54 1.85 -9.04
C GLN A 53 -6.21 0.39 -8.75
N LEU A 54 -6.81 -0.19 -7.71
CA LEU A 54 -6.63 -1.60 -7.42
C LEU A 54 -7.18 -2.47 -8.54
N GLU A 55 -8.31 -2.08 -9.11
CA GLU A 55 -8.89 -2.81 -10.22
C GLU A 55 -8.01 -2.69 -11.46
N LYS A 56 -7.46 -1.50 -11.71
CA LYS A 56 -6.63 -1.25 -12.89
C LYS A 56 -5.30 -2.01 -12.83
N TYR A 57 -4.64 -1.99 -11.69
CA TYR A 57 -3.29 -2.54 -11.58
C TYR A 57 -3.25 -3.94 -11.00
N GLY A 58 -4.27 -4.33 -10.25
CA GLY A 58 -4.32 -5.68 -9.67
C GLY A 58 -3.09 -6.01 -8.85
N THR A 59 -2.50 -7.15 -9.10
CA THR A 59 -1.34 -7.62 -8.34
C THR A 59 -0.06 -6.88 -8.67
N ASP A 60 -0.08 -5.93 -9.61
CA ASP A 60 1.06 -5.03 -9.79
C ASP A 60 1.17 -4.06 -8.61
N ILE A 61 0.09 -3.88 -7.85
CA ILE A 61 0.18 -3.12 -6.60
C ILE A 61 0.82 -4.02 -5.55
N ALA A 62 1.98 -3.60 -5.08
CA ALA A 62 2.72 -4.36 -4.08
C ALA A 62 2.32 -3.99 -2.65
N LEU A 63 1.77 -2.79 -2.47
CA LEU A 63 1.42 -2.30 -1.14
C LEU A 63 0.56 -1.05 -1.28
N VAL A 64 -0.37 -0.86 -0.36
CA VAL A 64 -1.19 0.35 -0.29
C VAL A 64 -0.83 1.11 0.98
N LEU A 65 -0.48 2.39 0.82
CA LEU A 65 -0.37 3.33 1.94
C LEU A 65 -1.69 4.08 2.02
N LEU A 66 -2.39 3.94 3.12
CA LEU A 66 -3.79 4.32 3.19
C LEU A 66 -4.06 5.22 4.40
N ASP A 67 -4.59 6.41 4.15
CA ASP A 67 -5.10 7.25 5.23
C ASP A 67 -6.48 6.75 5.64
N MET A 68 -6.76 6.77 6.93
CA MET A 68 -8.07 6.38 7.43
C MET A 68 -9.11 7.45 7.19
N ILE A 69 -8.74 8.72 7.34
CA ILE A 69 -9.70 9.81 7.31
C ILE A 69 -9.73 10.45 5.94
N MET A 70 -10.77 10.14 5.17
CA MET A 70 -10.96 10.70 3.83
C MET A 70 -12.45 10.95 3.61
N PRO A 71 -12.81 11.92 2.77
CA PRO A 71 -14.23 12.14 2.47
C PRO A 71 -14.81 10.96 1.69
N GLY A 72 -16.07 10.68 1.92
CA GLY A 72 -16.75 9.58 1.25
C GLY A 72 -16.35 8.24 1.82
N MET A 73 -15.70 7.41 1.01
CA MET A 73 -15.23 6.11 1.45
C MET A 73 -13.93 6.27 2.22
N ASP A 74 -13.98 6.10 3.54
CA ASP A 74 -12.79 6.24 4.37
C ASP A 74 -11.92 4.98 4.32
N GLY A 75 -10.81 5.01 5.06
CA GLY A 75 -9.84 3.91 5.02
C GLY A 75 -10.40 2.59 5.54
N ILE A 76 -11.27 2.64 6.54
CA ILE A 76 -11.89 1.41 7.05
C ILE A 76 -12.76 0.76 5.97
N ARG A 77 -13.53 1.58 5.24
CA ARG A 77 -14.35 1.07 4.15
C ARG A 77 -13.49 0.46 3.04
N VAL A 78 -12.34 1.06 2.77
CA VAL A 78 -11.41 0.50 1.80
C VAL A 78 -10.92 -0.88 2.28
N LEU A 79 -10.54 -0.99 3.55
CA LEU A 79 -10.11 -2.26 4.11
C LEU A 79 -11.21 -3.32 4.04
N GLU A 80 -12.42 -2.93 4.40
CA GLU A 80 -13.56 -3.85 4.34
C GLU A 80 -13.78 -4.37 2.93
N GLU A 81 -13.67 -3.47 1.95
CA GLU A 81 -13.86 -3.85 0.56
C GLU A 81 -12.73 -4.76 0.06
N MET A 82 -11.50 -4.45 0.45
CA MET A 82 -10.36 -5.29 0.09
C MET A 82 -10.47 -6.67 0.73
N GLN A 83 -10.93 -6.73 1.97
CA GLN A 83 -11.13 -8.02 2.64
C GLN A 83 -12.21 -8.83 1.93
N ARG A 84 -13.31 -8.17 1.58
CA ARG A 84 -14.41 -8.84 0.88
C ARG A 84 -13.97 -9.41 -0.46
N ARG A 85 -13.07 -8.72 -1.16
CA ARG A 85 -12.54 -9.16 -2.45
C ARG A 85 -11.33 -10.06 -2.31
N GLU A 86 -10.96 -10.40 -1.09
CA GLU A 86 -9.82 -11.28 -0.81
C GLU A 86 -8.50 -10.74 -1.34
N LEU A 87 -8.33 -9.42 -1.30
CA LEU A 87 -7.10 -8.78 -1.79
C LEU A 87 -6.02 -8.70 -0.74
N LEU A 88 -6.39 -8.75 0.54
CA LEU A 88 -5.44 -8.49 1.63
C LEU A 88 -4.40 -9.59 1.80
N ASP A 89 -4.65 -10.78 1.28
CA ASP A 89 -3.65 -11.84 1.33
C ASP A 89 -2.45 -11.53 0.45
N ASP A 90 -2.68 -10.83 -0.65
CA ASP A 90 -1.62 -10.55 -1.61
C ASP A 90 -1.13 -9.12 -1.58
N ILE A 91 -1.97 -8.18 -1.13
CA ILE A 91 -1.66 -6.75 -1.16
C ILE A 91 -1.72 -6.23 0.26
N PRO A 92 -0.56 -6.02 0.90
CA PRO A 92 -0.54 -5.49 2.27
C PRO A 92 -0.96 -4.02 2.29
N VAL A 93 -1.62 -3.63 3.37
CA VAL A 93 -2.00 -2.24 3.61
C VAL A 93 -1.26 -1.74 4.83
N ILE A 94 -0.60 -0.60 4.69
CA ILE A 94 -0.04 0.13 5.83
C ILE A 94 -0.89 1.38 5.97
N MET A 95 -1.51 1.55 7.13
CA MET A 95 -2.34 2.70 7.39
C MET A 95 -1.49 3.80 8.02
N ILE A 96 -1.59 5.03 7.48
CA ILE A 96 -0.86 6.18 8.01
C ILE A 96 -1.89 7.26 8.30
N THR A 97 -2.14 7.52 9.57
CA THR A 97 -3.26 8.40 9.91
C THR A 97 -3.01 9.18 11.20
N ALA A 98 -3.72 10.29 11.34
CA ALA A 98 -3.71 11.07 12.57
C ALA A 98 -4.66 10.51 13.63
N ASP A 99 -5.50 9.53 13.26
CA ASP A 99 -6.39 8.90 14.23
C ASP A 99 -5.59 7.96 15.11
N THR A 100 -5.47 8.30 16.38
CA THR A 100 -4.67 7.52 17.33
C THR A 100 -5.54 6.75 18.30
N SER A 101 -6.85 6.63 18.05
CA SER A 101 -7.74 5.93 18.97
C SER A 101 -7.45 4.44 18.95
N ALA A 102 -7.51 3.83 20.13
CA ALA A 102 -7.29 2.41 20.27
C ALA A 102 -8.34 1.60 19.51
N ASP A 103 -9.57 2.10 19.49
CA ASP A 103 -10.64 1.40 18.80
C ASP A 103 -10.42 1.36 17.30
N SER A 104 -10.01 2.46 16.70
CA SER A 104 -9.74 2.50 15.26
C SER A 104 -8.56 1.60 14.90
N MET A 105 -7.51 1.62 15.70
CA MET A 105 -6.35 0.79 15.46
C MET A 105 -6.70 -0.69 15.57
N SER A 106 -7.43 -1.06 16.62
CA SER A 106 -7.85 -2.44 16.82
C SER A 106 -8.71 -2.92 15.66
N HIS A 107 -9.65 -2.09 15.23
CA HIS A 107 -10.54 -2.43 14.11
C HIS A 107 -9.74 -2.64 12.82
N ALA A 108 -8.78 -1.76 12.56
CA ALA A 108 -7.95 -1.89 11.36
C ALA A 108 -7.18 -3.20 11.36
N TYR A 109 -6.60 -3.58 12.50
CA TYR A 109 -5.88 -4.84 12.59
C TYR A 109 -6.82 -6.05 12.46
N GLU A 110 -8.01 -5.95 13.00
CA GLU A 110 -9.00 -7.01 12.82
C GLU A 110 -9.36 -7.20 11.34
N LEU A 111 -9.42 -6.11 10.59
CA LEU A 111 -9.72 -6.19 9.17
C LEU A 111 -8.55 -6.68 8.33
N GLY A 112 -7.35 -6.69 8.90
CA GLY A 112 -6.21 -7.27 8.21
C GLY A 112 -5.14 -6.29 7.77
N VAL A 113 -5.11 -5.06 8.33
CA VAL A 113 -4.04 -4.13 8.01
C VAL A 113 -2.70 -4.72 8.47
N ALA A 114 -1.67 -4.53 7.65
CA ALA A 114 -0.35 -5.08 7.98
C ALA A 114 0.33 -4.25 9.06
N TYR A 115 0.15 -2.95 9.03
CA TYR A 115 0.79 -2.07 9.99
C TYR A 115 0.02 -0.76 10.08
N TYR A 116 0.11 -0.10 11.24
CA TYR A 116 -0.61 1.13 11.52
C TYR A 116 0.40 2.16 12.02
N ILE A 117 0.56 3.26 11.30
CA ILE A 117 1.54 4.29 11.64
C ILE A 117 0.80 5.58 11.96
N GLU A 118 1.11 6.17 13.11
CA GLU A 118 0.50 7.42 13.54
C GLU A 118 1.24 8.62 12.95
N ARG A 119 0.49 9.67 12.65
CA ARG A 119 1.07 10.95 12.25
C ARG A 119 1.30 11.80 13.49
N PRO A 120 2.37 12.60 13.55
CA PRO A 120 3.42 12.71 12.53
C PRO A 120 4.36 11.50 12.55
N PHE A 121 4.93 11.20 11.41
CA PHE A 121 5.76 10.01 11.28
C PHE A 121 7.19 10.39 10.88
N ASP A 122 8.11 9.49 11.17
CA ASP A 122 9.49 9.59 10.70
C ASP A 122 9.58 8.98 9.32
N VAL A 123 10.09 9.76 8.36
CA VAL A 123 10.16 9.34 6.96
C VAL A 123 10.96 8.05 6.80
N GLN A 124 12.08 7.94 7.52
CA GLN A 124 12.92 6.75 7.39
C GLN A 124 12.25 5.51 7.95
N VAL A 125 11.47 5.67 9.02
CA VAL A 125 10.74 4.55 9.61
C VAL A 125 9.68 4.05 8.62
N VAL A 126 8.93 4.96 8.01
CA VAL A 126 7.91 4.58 7.04
C VAL A 126 8.56 3.89 5.83
N ARG A 127 9.62 4.47 5.29
CA ARG A 127 10.32 3.89 4.15
C ARG A 127 10.78 2.47 4.44
N ARG A 128 11.40 2.27 5.59
CA ARG A 128 11.90 0.95 5.96
C ARG A 128 10.76 -0.04 6.15
N ARG A 129 9.67 0.41 6.75
CA ARG A 129 8.51 -0.46 6.96
C ARG A 129 7.90 -0.89 5.62
N VAL A 130 7.79 0.05 4.69
CA VAL A 130 7.29 -0.26 3.36
C VAL A 130 8.18 -1.28 2.68
N MET A 131 9.48 -1.04 2.67
CA MET A 131 10.42 -1.94 2.00
C MET A 131 10.38 -3.34 2.59
N ASN A 132 10.36 -3.45 3.91
CA ASN A 132 10.33 -4.75 4.56
C ASN A 132 9.03 -5.49 4.28
N THR A 133 7.92 -4.78 4.30
CA THR A 133 6.61 -5.39 4.07
C THR A 133 6.50 -5.89 2.63
N VAL A 134 6.97 -5.07 1.68
CA VAL A 134 6.95 -5.47 0.26
C VAL A 134 7.77 -6.75 0.06
N LYS A 135 8.95 -6.82 0.66
CA LYS A 135 9.80 -8.01 0.53
C LYS A 135 9.13 -9.24 1.12
N LEU A 136 8.51 -9.10 2.28
CA LEU A 136 7.87 -10.22 2.94
C LEU A 136 6.73 -10.79 2.09
N TYR A 137 5.87 -9.92 1.57
CA TYR A 137 4.73 -10.36 0.78
C TYR A 137 5.15 -10.90 -0.59
N ALA A 138 6.19 -10.35 -1.18
CA ALA A 138 6.71 -10.88 -2.43
C ALA A 138 7.22 -12.30 -2.24
N ARG A 139 7.88 -12.56 -1.11
CA ARG A 139 8.35 -13.91 -0.79
C ARG A 139 7.19 -14.87 -0.61
N GLN A 140 6.15 -14.45 0.08
CA GLN A 140 4.97 -15.29 0.29
C GLN A 140 4.28 -15.63 -1.02
N ARG A 141 4.17 -14.65 -1.92
CA ARG A 141 3.57 -14.90 -3.22
C ARG A 141 4.36 -15.89 -4.05
N ARG A 142 5.68 -15.82 -3.98
CA ARG A 142 6.52 -16.78 -4.69
C ARG A 142 6.33 -18.19 -4.15
N LEU A 143 6.21 -18.33 -2.84
CA LEU A 143 5.97 -19.62 -2.24
C LEU A 143 4.61 -20.18 -2.66
N HIS A 144 3.58 -19.36 -2.65
CA HIS A 144 2.25 -19.79 -3.08
C HIS A 144 2.25 -20.18 -4.56
N GLY A 145 2.90 -19.38 -5.40
CA GLY A 145 2.99 -19.71 -6.80
C GLY A 145 3.74 -21.00 -7.05
N PHE A 146 4.70 -21.30 -6.19
CA PHE A 146 5.50 -22.49 -6.31
C PHE A 146 4.70 -23.74 -5.93
N THR A 147 3.85 -23.63 -4.94
CA THR A 147 3.08 -24.78 -4.44
C THR A 147 1.72 -24.90 -5.11
N GLY A 148 1.25 -23.83 -5.67
CA GLY A 148 -0.03 -23.79 -6.31
C GLY A 148 0.03 -24.18 -7.74
#